data_d964fa8e3651309ed2f5609e9387e582
#
_entry.id   d964fa8e3651309ed2f5609e9387e582
#
_cell.length_a   1.000
_cell.length_b   1.000
_cell.length_c   1.000
_cell.angle_alpha   90.00
_cell.angle_beta   90.00
_cell.angle_gamma   90.00
#
_symmetry.space_group_name_H-M   'P 1'
#
loop_
_entity.id
_entity.type
_entity.pdbx_description
1 polymer ?
#
loop_
_entity_poly.entity_id
_entity_poly.type
_entity_poly.pdbx_seq_one_letter_code
_entity_poly.pdbx_strand_id
1 'polypeptide(L)'
;MGKVSAGGKEYIIAFSSFYKAAYAQDMLSEAGINATLRKLPTELVRSCGTGLYMRSESAEPAQLVFAEKQISPREIYEINRGGGGEKNYIKIK
;
A
#
# COMPACT_ATOMS: atom_id res chain seq x y z
N MET A 1 -14.33 21.13 -2.55
CA MET A 1 -13.89 20.99 -2.33
C MET A 1 -13.11 20.46 -2.10
N GLY A 2 -12.76 20.24 -2.34
CA GLY A 2 -12.18 19.88 -2.09
C GLY A 2 -11.44 19.54 -1.98
N LYS A 3 -11.01 19.44 -1.82
CA LYS A 3 -10.08 19.11 -1.70
C LYS A 3 -9.38 18.36 -1.51
N VAL A 4 -9.46 18.63 -1.46
CA VAL A 4 -8.96 17.84 -1.42
C VAL A 4 -7.92 17.01 -1.27
N SER A 5 -7.76 16.35 -1.29
CA SER A 5 -6.84 15.26 -1.37
C SER A 5 -5.41 15.64 -1.42
N ALA A 6 -5.11 16.86 -1.36
CA ALA A 6 -3.74 17.28 -1.30
C ALA A 6 -3.03 16.68 -0.10
N GLY A 7 -3.78 16.25 0.92
CA GLY A 7 -3.17 15.70 2.09
C GLY A 7 -3.02 14.20 2.07
N GLY A 8 -3.29 13.57 0.95
CA GLY A 8 -3.21 12.12 0.90
C GLY A 8 -1.79 11.62 1.12
N LYS A 9 -1.68 10.51 1.82
CA LYS A 9 -0.41 9.83 2.04
C LYS A 9 -0.29 8.68 1.08
N GLU A 10 0.95 8.30 0.81
CA GLU A 10 1.23 7.16 -0.06
C GLU A 10 1.63 5.97 0.78
N TYR A 11 1.12 4.80 0.40
CA TYR A 11 1.41 3.58 1.11
C TYR A 11 1.84 2.49 0.16
N ILE A 12 2.69 1.61 0.64
CA ILE A 12 3.09 0.40 -0.07
C ILE A 12 2.73 -0.77 0.80
N ILE A 13 1.99 -1.71 0.24
CA ILE A 13 1.59 -2.91 0.95
C ILE A 13 2.30 -4.09 0.30
N ALA A 14 3.18 -4.74 1.06
CA ALA A 14 4.02 -5.80 0.53
C ALA A 14 3.36 -7.15 0.75
N PHE A 15 3.41 -7.99 -0.27
CA PHE A 15 2.86 -9.34 -0.21
C PHE A 15 3.92 -10.35 -0.58
N SER A 16 3.72 -11.59 -0.14
CA SER A 16 4.69 -12.65 -0.38
C SER A 16 4.54 -13.29 -1.75
N SER A 17 3.47 -13.01 -2.47
CA SER A 17 3.30 -13.55 -3.80
C SER A 17 2.45 -12.63 -4.64
N PHE A 18 2.59 -12.77 -5.95
CA PHE A 18 1.81 -12.00 -6.89
C PHE A 18 0.32 -12.28 -6.72
N TYR A 19 -0.02 -13.54 -6.51
CA TYR A 19 -1.43 -13.91 -6.40
C TYR A 19 -2.09 -13.27 -5.19
N LYS A 20 -1.36 -13.19 -4.09
CA LYS A 20 -1.91 -12.57 -2.90
C LYS A 20 -2.11 -11.08 -3.11
N ALA A 21 -1.15 -10.45 -3.79
CA ALA A 21 -1.27 -9.02 -4.07
C ALA A 21 -2.44 -8.75 -5.00
N ALA A 22 -2.60 -9.57 -6.03
CA ALA A 22 -3.69 -9.38 -6.99
C ALA A 22 -5.05 -9.57 -6.32
N TYR A 23 -5.15 -10.57 -5.46
CA TYR A 23 -6.40 -10.78 -4.74
C TYR A 23 -6.72 -9.59 -3.85
N ALA A 24 -5.71 -9.09 -3.15
CA ALA A 24 -5.91 -7.93 -2.29
C ALA A 24 -6.33 -6.71 -3.09
N GLN A 25 -5.76 -6.54 -4.28
CA GLN A 25 -6.15 -5.43 -5.14
C GLN A 25 -7.63 -5.51 -5.49
N ASP A 26 -8.09 -6.72 -5.84
CA ASP A 26 -9.50 -6.91 -6.18
C ASP A 26 -10.40 -6.57 -4.99
N MET A 27 -10.02 -7.02 -3.81
CA MET A 27 -10.84 -6.79 -2.63
C MET A 27 -10.87 -5.31 -2.26
N LEU A 28 -9.75 -4.63 -2.39
CA LEU A 28 -9.71 -3.19 -2.14
C LEU A 28 -10.57 -2.45 -3.17
N SER A 29 -10.50 -2.87 -4.42
CA SER A 29 -11.28 -2.23 -5.47
C SER A 29 -12.78 -2.37 -5.18
N GLU A 30 -13.21 -3.54 -4.71
CA GLU A 30 -14.60 -3.74 -4.36
C GLU A 30 -15.04 -2.82 -3.23
N ALA A 31 -14.13 -2.44 -2.37
CA ALA A 31 -14.43 -1.54 -1.28
C ALA A 31 -14.25 -0.07 -1.65
N GLY A 32 -13.97 0.20 -2.93
CA GLY A 32 -13.81 1.57 -3.39
C GLY A 32 -12.42 2.13 -3.17
N ILE A 33 -11.44 1.30 -2.87
CA ILE A 33 -10.08 1.73 -2.63
C ILE A 33 -9.23 1.38 -3.84
N ASN A 34 -8.64 2.40 -4.46
CA ASN A 34 -7.79 2.19 -5.62
C ASN A 34 -6.37 1.88 -5.17
N ALA A 35 -5.83 0.80 -5.69
CA ALA A 35 -4.46 0.42 -5.42
C ALA A 35 -3.85 -0.10 -6.71
N THR A 36 -2.58 0.18 -6.91
CA THR A 36 -1.88 -0.19 -8.13
C THR A 36 -0.90 -1.32 -7.83
N LEU A 37 -0.98 -2.38 -8.62
CA LEU A 37 -0.11 -3.53 -8.48
C LEU A 37 1.23 -3.23 -9.15
N ARG A 38 2.31 -3.31 -8.39
CA ARG A 38 3.62 -2.95 -8.90
C ARG A 38 4.70 -3.75 -8.21
N LYS A 39 5.88 -3.77 -8.82
CA LYS A 39 7.04 -4.31 -8.15
C LYS A 39 7.42 -3.46 -6.96
N LEU A 40 7.86 -4.11 -5.91
CA LEU A 40 8.33 -3.40 -4.73
C LEU A 40 9.71 -2.80 -4.99
N PRO A 41 10.03 -1.66 -4.34
CA PRO A 41 11.37 -1.11 -4.41
C PRO A 41 12.38 -2.10 -3.85
N THR A 42 13.57 -2.07 -4.40
CA THR A 42 14.62 -2.99 -3.94
C THR A 42 14.97 -2.75 -2.47
N GLU A 43 14.72 -1.54 -1.98
CA GLU A 43 14.98 -1.26 -0.56
C GLU A 43 14.10 -2.07 0.37
N LEU A 44 12.96 -2.51 -0.12
CA LEU A 44 11.98 -3.19 0.72
C LEU A 44 11.97 -4.70 0.53
N VAL A 45 12.63 -5.21 -0.50
CA VAL A 45 12.66 -6.66 -0.73
C VAL A 45 14.06 -7.07 -1.13
N ARG A 46 14.41 -8.27 -0.77
CA ARG A 46 15.69 -8.83 -1.14
C ARG A 46 15.61 -9.65 -2.41
N SER A 47 14.43 -10.05 -2.77
CA SER A 47 14.22 -10.81 -3.98
C SER A 47 13.00 -10.22 -4.66
N CYS A 48 12.56 -10.88 -5.71
CA CYS A 48 11.41 -10.41 -6.44
C CYS A 48 10.21 -10.28 -5.50
N GLY A 49 9.57 -9.14 -5.52
CA GLY A 49 8.42 -8.92 -4.68
C GLY A 49 7.40 -8.05 -5.36
N THR A 50 6.14 -8.27 -5.02
CA THR A 50 5.03 -7.53 -5.58
C THR A 50 4.26 -6.87 -4.45
N GLY A 51 3.79 -5.67 -4.70
CA GLY A 51 3.03 -4.96 -3.71
C GLY A 51 1.98 -4.07 -4.32
N LEU A 52 1.22 -3.44 -3.46
CA LEU A 52 0.19 -2.51 -3.87
C LEU A 52 0.60 -1.12 -3.42
N TYR A 53 0.45 -0.18 -4.34
CA TYR A 53 0.67 1.23 -4.05
C TYR A 53 -0.68 1.89 -3.97
N MET A 54 -0.91 2.66 -2.92
CA MET A 54 -2.17 3.36 -2.79
C MET A 54 -1.95 4.72 -2.15
N ARG A 55 -2.91 5.60 -2.37
CA ARG A 55 -2.90 6.92 -1.77
C ARG A 55 -4.18 7.06 -0.96
N SER A 56 -4.04 7.45 0.30
CA SER A 56 -5.17 7.56 1.20
C SER A 56 -4.77 8.44 2.36
N GLU A 57 -5.74 8.91 3.12
CA GLU A 57 -5.44 9.70 4.30
C GLU A 57 -4.85 8.83 5.40
N SER A 58 -5.15 7.54 5.38
CA SER A 58 -4.60 6.62 6.35
C SER A 58 -4.64 5.22 5.77
N ALA A 59 -3.92 4.31 6.42
CA ALA A 59 -3.93 2.91 5.99
C ALA A 59 -5.10 2.14 6.58
N GLU A 60 -5.86 2.76 7.45
CA GLU A 60 -6.90 2.05 8.18
C GLU A 60 -7.98 1.44 7.29
N PRO A 61 -8.52 2.16 6.29
CA PRO A 61 -9.54 1.54 5.45
C PRO A 61 -9.06 0.26 4.78
N ALA A 62 -7.82 0.25 4.30
CA ALA A 62 -7.28 -0.94 3.68
C ALA A 62 -7.10 -2.06 4.70
N GLN A 63 -6.66 -1.71 5.90
CA GLN A 63 -6.48 -2.71 6.95
C GLN A 63 -7.79 -3.33 7.36
N LEU A 64 -8.87 -2.55 7.36
CA LEU A 64 -10.18 -3.10 7.66
C LEU A 64 -10.63 -4.11 6.61
N VAL A 65 -10.39 -3.80 5.34
CA VAL A 65 -10.71 -4.75 4.27
C VAL A 65 -9.90 -6.02 4.44
N PHE A 66 -8.62 -5.89 4.76
CA PHE A 66 -7.76 -7.05 4.94
C PHE A 66 -8.25 -7.92 6.09
N ALA A 67 -8.64 -7.29 7.19
CA ALA A 67 -9.15 -8.06 8.33
C ALA A 67 -10.44 -8.78 7.97
N GLU A 68 -11.33 -8.10 7.25
CA GLU A 68 -12.61 -8.68 6.88
C GLU A 68 -12.43 -9.84 5.91
N LYS A 69 -11.49 -9.71 4.98
CA LYS A 69 -11.27 -10.74 3.97
C LYS A 69 -10.18 -11.72 4.34
N GLN A 70 -9.64 -11.59 5.55
CA GLN A 70 -8.60 -12.48 6.05
C GLN A 70 -7.35 -12.43 5.17
N ILE A 71 -6.99 -11.23 4.77
CA ILE A 71 -5.79 -10.99 3.98
C ILE A 71 -4.69 -10.55 4.93
N SER A 72 -3.53 -11.20 4.85
CA SER A 72 -2.40 -10.88 5.71
C SER A 72 -1.24 -10.39 4.86
N PRO A 73 -1.08 -9.08 4.70
CA PRO A 73 0.09 -8.58 3.99
C PRO A 73 1.34 -8.83 4.83
N ARG A 74 2.48 -8.90 4.14
CA ARG A 74 3.74 -9.04 4.85
C ARG A 74 4.04 -7.81 5.67
N GLU A 75 3.93 -6.66 5.04
CA GLU A 75 4.27 -5.40 5.66
C GLU A 75 3.50 -4.29 4.99
N ILE A 76 3.28 -3.22 5.73
CA ILE A 76 2.67 -2.01 5.20
C ILE A 76 3.60 -0.86 5.52
N TYR A 77 3.95 -0.08 4.50
CA TYR A 77 4.84 1.07 4.65
C TYR A 77 4.14 2.34 4.25
N GLU A 78 4.45 3.41 4.94
CA GLU A 78 4.07 4.75 4.52
C GLU A 78 5.27 5.37 3.82
N ILE A 79 5.05 5.99 2.67
CA ILE A 79 6.11 6.67 1.95
C ILE A 79 6.17 8.11 2.43
N ASN A 80 7.30 8.48 3.01
CA ASN A 80 7.52 9.84 3.48
C ASN A 80 8.56 10.47 2.57
N ARG A 81 8.20 11.59 1.93
CA ARG A 81 9.11 12.27 1.03
C ARG A 81 9.77 13.43 1.74
N GLY A 82 11.09 13.39 1.79
CA GLY A 82 11.84 14.47 2.40
C GLY A 82 11.90 15.69 1.52
N GLY A 83 12.46 16.76 2.05
CA GLY A 83 12.55 18.01 1.34
C GLY A 83 13.38 17.95 0.07
N GLY A 84 14.30 17.02 -0.01
CA GLY A 84 15.15 16.86 -1.18
C GLY A 84 14.63 15.85 -2.19
N GLY A 85 13.39 15.40 -2.03
CA GLY A 85 12.82 14.43 -2.94
C GLY A 85 13.09 12.99 -2.55
N GLU A 86 13.79 12.79 -1.46
CA GLU A 86 14.07 11.45 -0.98
C GLU A 86 12.82 10.76 -0.54
N LYS A 87 12.80 9.44 -0.69
CA LYS A 87 11.72 8.64 -0.18
C LYS A 87 12.19 7.85 1.01
N ASN A 88 11.45 7.95 2.10
CA ASN A 88 11.69 7.14 3.27
C ASN A 88 10.48 6.23 3.46
N TYR A 89 10.75 4.98 3.76
CA TYR A 89 9.69 4.01 3.93
C TYR A 89 9.56 3.71 5.40
N ILE A 90 8.42 4.07 5.97
CA ILE A 90 8.17 3.91 7.39
C ILE A 90 7.25 2.71 7.57
N LYS A 91 7.75 1.68 8.23
CA LYS A 91 6.97 0.48 8.43
C LYS A 91 5.87 0.76 9.45
N ILE A 92 4.64 0.49 9.07
CA ILE A 92 3.50 0.69 9.94
C ILE A 92 3.08 -0.64 10.56
N LYS A 93 3.23 -1.71 9.79
CA LYS A 93 2.73 -2.98 10.27
C LYS A 93 3.52 -4.15 9.69
#